data_363ebc0a4cc30de481960e16a19419fb
#
_entry.id   363ebc0a4cc30de481960e16a19419fb
#
_cell.length_a   1.000
_cell.length_b   1.000
_cell.length_c   1.000
_cell.angle_alpha   90.00
_cell.angle_beta   90.00
_cell.angle_gamma   90.00
#
_symmetry.space_group_name_H-M   'P 1'
#
loop_
_entity.id
_entity.type
_entity.pdbx_description
1 polymer ?
#
loop_
_entity_poly.entity_id
_entity_poly.type
_entity_poly.pdbx_seq_one_letter_code
_entity_poly.pdbx_strand_id
1 'polypeptide(L)'
;MIADMMPGTEEQLQKELTSAYVGIDPTADSLHIGHLVSVMMLKHFQRAGHRPIALVGGATGMIGDPSMKSAERNLLDEATLRHNQDCIKKQLAKFLDFDSDAPNAAKLVNNYDWMKGYSFLNFIRDIGKHITVNYMMAKDSVKKRLSRESSVGMSFTEFSYQLLQGYDYLYLYEHEGCRLQMGGTDQWGNITTGTELIRRTLGGEAYALTCPLITKADGGKFGKTESGNIWLDRRYTSPYKFYQFWLNVSDADAAKYIKIFTDLSQEEIAALEAEQEAAPHL
;
A
#
# COMPACT_ATOMS: atom_id res chain seq x y z
N MET A 1 -5.25 12.75 4.79
CA MET A 1 -3.93 12.93 5.39
C MET A 1 -2.89 12.47 4.38
N ILE A 2 -2.14 13.41 3.82
CA ILE A 2 -1.07 13.17 2.84
C ILE A 2 0.23 13.48 3.58
N ALA A 3 1.24 12.60 3.44
CA ALA A 3 2.58 12.82 3.98
C ALA A 3 3.48 13.44 2.91
N ASP A 4 3.63 12.73 1.79
CA ASP A 4 4.43 13.19 0.66
C ASP A 4 3.62 13.05 -0.62
N MET A 5 3.78 14.02 -1.50
CA MET A 5 3.14 14.05 -2.81
C MET A 5 4.11 14.59 -3.85
N MET A 6 4.28 13.85 -4.93
CA MET A 6 5.16 14.28 -6.03
C MET A 6 4.57 15.50 -6.74
N PRO A 7 5.36 16.50 -7.11
CA PRO A 7 4.89 17.65 -7.91
C PRO A 7 4.15 17.18 -9.17
N GLY A 8 3.04 17.87 -9.51
CA GLY A 8 2.19 17.53 -10.64
C GLY A 8 1.08 16.52 -10.34
N THR A 9 1.08 15.88 -9.15
CA THR A 9 0.07 14.88 -8.78
C THR A 9 -1.32 15.52 -8.66
N GLU A 10 -1.42 16.66 -8.00
CA GLU A 10 -2.70 17.34 -7.81
C GLU A 10 -3.28 17.82 -9.14
N GLU A 11 -2.46 18.42 -9.99
CA GLU A 11 -2.85 18.87 -11.33
C GLU A 11 -3.33 17.70 -12.19
N GLN A 12 -2.67 16.54 -12.11
CA GLN A 12 -3.11 15.34 -12.82
C GLN A 12 -4.48 14.86 -12.34
N LEU A 13 -4.71 14.84 -11.03
CA LEU A 13 -6.00 14.43 -10.46
C LEU A 13 -7.12 15.39 -10.76
N GLN A 14 -6.86 16.69 -10.83
CA GLN A 14 -7.86 17.69 -11.21
C GLN A 14 -8.17 17.69 -12.70
N LYS A 15 -7.24 17.26 -13.54
CA LYS A 15 -7.34 17.31 -15.00
C LYS A 15 -8.24 16.22 -15.57
N GLU A 16 -8.11 15.00 -15.11
CA GLU A 16 -8.78 13.84 -15.73
C GLU A 16 -8.95 12.67 -14.75
N LEU A 17 -9.84 11.74 -15.09
CA LEU A 17 -9.91 10.46 -14.40
C LEU A 17 -8.53 9.79 -14.46
N THR A 18 -7.96 9.53 -13.30
CA THR A 18 -6.64 8.94 -13.13
C THR A 18 -6.76 7.55 -12.52
N SER A 19 -5.98 6.60 -13.01
CA SER A 19 -5.82 5.30 -12.36
C SER A 19 -4.66 5.35 -11.38
N ALA A 20 -4.90 4.85 -10.16
CA ALA A 20 -3.87 4.71 -9.14
C ALA A 20 -3.86 3.30 -8.55
N TYR A 21 -2.70 2.82 -8.11
CA TYR A 21 -2.62 1.53 -7.47
C TYR A 21 -1.99 1.56 -6.08
N VAL A 22 -2.35 0.57 -5.30
CA VAL A 22 -1.70 0.21 -4.03
C VAL A 22 -1.36 -1.27 -4.07
N GLY A 23 -0.14 -1.62 -3.67
CA GLY A 23 0.30 -3.00 -3.52
C GLY A 23 -0.14 -3.59 -2.18
N ILE A 24 -0.64 -4.81 -2.20
CA ILE A 24 -1.05 -5.59 -1.03
C ILE A 24 -0.40 -6.97 -1.12
N ASP A 25 0.48 -7.28 -0.18
CA ASP A 25 1.11 -8.60 -0.10
C ASP A 25 0.12 -9.64 0.44
N PRO A 26 -0.11 -10.76 -0.28
CA PRO A 26 -1.06 -11.80 0.13
C PRO A 26 -0.45 -12.77 1.15
N THR A 27 0.05 -12.24 2.26
CA THR A 27 0.75 -13.03 3.30
C THR A 27 -0.16 -13.90 4.16
N ALA A 28 -1.48 -13.70 4.07
CA ALA A 28 -2.52 -14.46 4.72
C ALA A 28 -3.81 -14.42 3.89
N ASP A 29 -4.75 -15.32 4.20
CA ASP A 29 -6.09 -15.35 3.59
C ASP A 29 -7.06 -14.32 4.18
N SER A 30 -6.54 -13.32 4.87
CA SER A 30 -7.29 -12.17 5.38
C SER A 30 -6.42 -10.92 5.45
N LEU A 31 -7.04 -9.78 5.23
CA LEU A 31 -6.53 -8.47 5.61
C LEU A 31 -6.72 -8.26 7.13
N HIS A 32 -5.91 -7.40 7.71
CA HIS A 32 -6.08 -6.91 9.08
C HIS A 32 -6.26 -5.39 9.06
N ILE A 33 -6.62 -4.79 10.20
CA ILE A 33 -6.94 -3.35 10.25
C ILE A 33 -5.79 -2.45 9.81
N GLY A 34 -4.53 -2.90 9.91
CA GLY A 34 -3.40 -2.15 9.35
C GLY A 34 -3.49 -1.93 7.84
N HIS A 35 -4.08 -2.87 7.11
CA HIS A 35 -4.33 -2.73 5.67
C HIS A 35 -5.49 -1.77 5.37
N LEU A 36 -6.41 -1.54 6.32
CA LEU A 36 -7.56 -0.65 6.10
C LEU A 36 -7.15 0.76 5.69
N VAL A 37 -5.97 1.23 6.12
CA VAL A 37 -5.46 2.54 5.69
C VAL A 37 -5.37 2.60 4.16
N SER A 38 -4.70 1.61 3.58
CA SER A 38 -4.55 1.51 2.12
C SER A 38 -5.89 1.26 1.42
N VAL A 39 -6.76 0.45 2.03
CA VAL A 39 -8.11 0.18 1.50
C VAL A 39 -8.96 1.45 1.50
N MET A 40 -8.95 2.20 2.59
CA MET A 40 -9.69 3.47 2.68
C MET A 40 -9.14 4.52 1.73
N MET A 41 -7.83 4.56 1.51
CA MET A 41 -7.21 5.42 0.51
C MET A 41 -7.73 5.10 -0.90
N LEU A 42 -7.79 3.82 -1.28
CA LEU A 42 -8.38 3.40 -2.56
C LEU A 42 -9.88 3.72 -2.63
N LYS A 43 -10.63 3.53 -1.52
CA LYS A 43 -12.06 3.86 -1.44
C LYS A 43 -12.33 5.35 -1.66
N HIS A 44 -11.61 6.21 -0.96
CA HIS A 44 -11.74 7.66 -1.13
C HIS A 44 -11.34 8.09 -2.55
N PHE A 45 -10.32 7.47 -3.12
CA PHE A 45 -9.89 7.70 -4.49
C PHE A 45 -10.99 7.33 -5.50
N GLN A 46 -11.67 6.19 -5.32
CA GLN A 46 -12.81 5.80 -6.15
C GLN A 46 -14.00 6.75 -5.99
N ARG A 47 -14.33 7.16 -4.76
CA ARG A 47 -15.40 8.13 -4.49
C ARG A 47 -15.13 9.52 -5.11
N ALA A 48 -13.86 9.88 -5.25
CA ALA A 48 -13.45 11.10 -5.94
C ALA A 48 -13.56 11.01 -7.48
N GLY A 49 -14.02 9.87 -8.02
CA GLY A 49 -14.22 9.68 -9.46
C GLY A 49 -13.02 9.06 -10.19
N HIS A 50 -11.98 8.66 -9.47
CA HIS A 50 -10.79 8.04 -10.03
C HIS A 50 -10.85 6.52 -9.97
N ARG A 51 -10.02 5.83 -10.77
CA ARG A 51 -9.99 4.37 -10.84
C ARG A 51 -8.94 3.77 -9.91
N PRO A 52 -9.33 3.08 -8.82
CA PRO A 52 -8.39 2.35 -7.99
C PRO A 52 -8.01 1.00 -8.60
N ILE A 53 -6.73 0.64 -8.49
CA ILE A 53 -6.21 -0.69 -8.81
C ILE A 53 -5.64 -1.27 -7.53
N ALA A 54 -6.17 -2.39 -7.09
CA ALA A 54 -5.60 -3.19 -6.01
C ALA A 54 -4.65 -4.22 -6.63
N LEU A 55 -3.34 -4.04 -6.39
CA LEU A 55 -2.32 -4.99 -6.85
C LEU A 55 -2.04 -5.98 -5.73
N VAL A 56 -2.34 -7.25 -5.99
CA VAL A 56 -1.92 -8.35 -5.12
C VAL A 56 -0.49 -8.74 -5.49
N GLY A 57 0.41 -8.64 -4.53
CA GLY A 57 1.83 -8.93 -4.69
C GLY A 57 2.12 -10.45 -4.70
N GLY A 58 1.60 -11.21 -5.65
CA GLY A 58 1.87 -12.65 -5.76
C GLY A 58 3.35 -12.94 -5.99
N ALA A 59 4.00 -12.24 -6.90
CA ALA A 59 5.44 -12.39 -7.14
C ALA A 59 6.27 -11.72 -6.03
N THR A 60 5.96 -10.48 -5.70
CA THR A 60 6.69 -9.73 -4.66
C THR A 60 6.49 -10.32 -3.26
N GLY A 61 5.35 -10.95 -2.98
CA GLY A 61 5.11 -11.70 -1.75
C GLY A 61 5.99 -12.95 -1.59
N MET A 62 6.46 -13.54 -2.70
CA MET A 62 7.46 -14.63 -2.68
C MET A 62 8.86 -14.13 -2.30
N ILE A 63 9.16 -12.85 -2.48
CA ILE A 63 10.46 -12.25 -2.20
C ILE A 63 10.45 -11.53 -0.86
N GLY A 64 9.40 -10.77 -0.60
CA GLY A 64 9.19 -10.01 0.62
C GLY A 64 9.82 -8.62 0.57
N ASP A 65 9.00 -7.60 0.85
CA ASP A 65 9.44 -6.21 0.97
C ASP A 65 10.38 -6.06 2.17
N PRO A 66 11.61 -5.58 1.98
CA PRO A 66 12.56 -5.35 3.07
C PRO A 66 12.24 -4.10 3.89
N SER A 67 11.32 -3.24 3.43
CA SER A 67 10.98 -1.98 4.11
C SER A 67 10.52 -2.26 5.54
N MET A 68 11.17 -1.64 6.52
CA MET A 68 10.87 -1.75 7.96
C MET A 68 10.97 -3.17 8.57
N LYS A 69 11.72 -4.10 7.96
CA LYS A 69 11.89 -5.47 8.46
C LYS A 69 13.36 -5.82 8.69
N SER A 70 13.57 -6.66 9.70
CA SER A 70 14.90 -7.16 10.10
C SER A 70 15.13 -8.63 9.76
N ALA A 71 14.12 -9.35 9.23
CA ALA A 71 14.21 -10.78 8.94
C ALA A 71 13.55 -11.14 7.61
N GLU A 72 14.09 -12.16 6.94
CA GLU A 72 13.56 -12.73 5.70
C GLU A 72 12.21 -13.43 5.93
N ARG A 73 11.32 -13.43 4.93
CA ARG A 73 9.98 -14.05 5.03
C ARG A 73 10.00 -15.51 4.60
N ASN A 74 9.08 -16.30 5.16
CA ASN A 74 8.74 -17.61 4.63
C ASN A 74 8.07 -17.46 3.26
N LEU A 75 8.55 -18.22 2.29
CA LEU A 75 8.03 -18.24 0.93
C LEU A 75 6.70 -19.00 0.89
N LEU A 76 5.71 -18.45 0.18
CA LEU A 76 4.43 -19.10 -0.08
C LEU A 76 4.45 -19.74 -1.47
N ASP A 77 3.74 -20.88 -1.61
CA ASP A 77 3.54 -21.49 -2.92
C ASP A 77 2.43 -20.78 -3.73
N GLU A 78 2.38 -21.05 -5.04
CA GLU A 78 1.40 -20.39 -5.93
C GLU A 78 -0.05 -20.69 -5.54
N ALA A 79 -0.36 -21.91 -5.12
CA ALA A 79 -1.72 -22.30 -4.74
C ALA A 79 -2.20 -21.48 -3.52
N THR A 80 -1.35 -21.36 -2.51
CA THR A 80 -1.61 -20.54 -1.31
C THR A 80 -1.77 -19.07 -1.68
N LEU A 81 -0.91 -18.53 -2.56
CA LEU A 81 -1.00 -17.14 -3.02
C LEU A 81 -2.31 -16.86 -3.75
N ARG A 82 -2.76 -17.75 -4.63
CA ARG A 82 -4.06 -17.64 -5.35
C ARG A 82 -5.24 -17.71 -4.38
N HIS A 83 -5.20 -18.65 -3.44
CA HIS A 83 -6.21 -18.72 -2.38
C HIS A 83 -6.29 -17.42 -1.57
N ASN A 84 -5.17 -16.92 -1.12
CA ASN A 84 -5.11 -15.66 -0.36
C ASN A 84 -5.63 -14.48 -1.19
N GLN A 85 -5.26 -14.41 -2.47
CA GLN A 85 -5.77 -13.41 -3.40
C GLN A 85 -7.30 -13.39 -3.48
N ASP A 86 -7.92 -14.58 -3.63
CA ASP A 86 -9.36 -14.70 -3.72
C ASP A 86 -10.06 -14.27 -2.42
N CYS A 87 -9.47 -14.61 -1.29
CA CYS A 87 -9.96 -14.17 0.02
C CYS A 87 -9.85 -12.64 0.19
N ILE A 88 -8.72 -12.06 -0.20
CA ILE A 88 -8.49 -10.61 -0.18
C ILE A 88 -9.48 -9.90 -1.10
N LYS A 89 -9.71 -10.40 -2.32
CA LYS A 89 -10.69 -9.84 -3.26
C LYS A 89 -12.08 -9.72 -2.64
N LYS A 90 -12.55 -10.79 -1.98
CA LYS A 90 -13.86 -10.80 -1.31
C LYS A 90 -13.96 -9.77 -0.18
N GLN A 91 -12.85 -9.46 0.48
CA GLN A 91 -12.81 -8.45 1.52
C GLN A 91 -12.78 -7.03 0.91
N LEU A 92 -11.98 -6.81 -0.12
CA LEU A 92 -11.89 -5.53 -0.84
C LEU A 92 -13.22 -5.15 -1.51
N ALA A 93 -13.99 -6.12 -2.01
CA ALA A 93 -15.30 -5.89 -2.62
C ALA A 93 -16.34 -5.30 -1.66
N LYS A 94 -16.09 -5.28 -0.36
CA LYS A 94 -16.92 -4.57 0.63
C LYS A 94 -16.66 -3.06 0.67
N PHE A 95 -15.56 -2.60 0.10
CA PHE A 95 -15.10 -1.21 0.15
C PHE A 95 -15.04 -0.57 -1.23
N LEU A 96 -14.77 -1.36 -2.26
CA LEU A 96 -14.54 -0.94 -3.63
C LEU A 96 -15.57 -1.58 -4.57
N ASP A 97 -16.03 -0.80 -5.52
CA ASP A 97 -16.86 -1.30 -6.61
C ASP A 97 -15.97 -1.86 -7.73
N PHE A 98 -16.01 -3.18 -7.91
CA PHE A 98 -15.29 -3.91 -8.96
C PHE A 98 -16.18 -4.31 -10.12
N ASP A 99 -17.50 -4.28 -9.94
CA ASP A 99 -18.43 -5.02 -10.78
C ASP A 99 -19.33 -4.12 -11.64
N SER A 100 -19.35 -2.80 -11.38
CA SER A 100 -20.14 -1.89 -12.19
C SER A 100 -19.45 -1.56 -13.52
N ASP A 101 -20.25 -1.05 -14.49
CA ASP A 101 -19.76 -0.53 -15.76
C ASP A 101 -19.24 0.93 -15.65
N ALA A 102 -19.06 1.44 -14.42
CA ALA A 102 -18.57 2.80 -14.22
C ALA A 102 -17.11 2.93 -14.72
N PRO A 103 -16.75 4.06 -15.33
CA PRO A 103 -15.40 4.25 -15.87
C PRO A 103 -14.30 4.20 -14.79
N ASN A 104 -14.68 4.42 -13.54
CA ASN A 104 -13.81 4.32 -12.36
C ASN A 104 -14.03 3.05 -11.53
N ALA A 105 -14.68 2.01 -12.09
CA ALA A 105 -14.75 0.71 -11.44
C ALA A 105 -13.35 0.21 -11.08
N ALA A 106 -13.20 -0.35 -9.89
CA ALA A 106 -11.94 -0.83 -9.39
C ALA A 106 -11.42 -2.05 -10.17
N LYS A 107 -10.11 -2.24 -10.20
CA LYS A 107 -9.49 -3.41 -10.80
C LYS A 107 -8.62 -4.14 -9.77
N LEU A 108 -8.68 -5.46 -9.78
CA LEU A 108 -7.75 -6.32 -9.05
C LEU A 108 -6.78 -6.96 -10.03
N VAL A 109 -5.49 -6.86 -9.75
CA VAL A 109 -4.43 -7.46 -10.55
C VAL A 109 -3.45 -8.23 -9.65
N ASN A 110 -2.70 -9.16 -10.23
CA ASN A 110 -1.66 -9.90 -9.53
C ASN A 110 -0.35 -9.79 -10.32
N ASN A 111 0.70 -9.28 -9.70
CA ASN A 111 1.99 -9.12 -10.37
C ASN A 111 2.67 -10.45 -10.75
N TYR A 112 2.26 -11.57 -10.17
CA TYR A 112 2.71 -12.89 -10.59
C TYR A 112 2.35 -13.18 -12.06
N ASP A 113 1.24 -12.64 -12.56
CA ASP A 113 0.77 -12.90 -13.92
C ASP A 113 1.73 -12.38 -15.00
N TRP A 114 2.40 -11.27 -14.75
CA TRP A 114 3.39 -10.73 -15.68
C TRP A 114 4.84 -11.06 -15.32
N MET A 115 5.12 -11.35 -14.04
CA MET A 115 6.48 -11.66 -13.61
C MET A 115 6.89 -13.11 -13.83
N LYS A 116 5.96 -14.07 -13.72
CA LYS A 116 6.26 -15.51 -13.83
C LYS A 116 6.91 -15.92 -15.13
N GLY A 117 6.58 -15.23 -16.22
CA GLY A 117 7.14 -15.47 -17.54
C GLY A 117 8.43 -14.71 -17.85
N TYR A 118 8.87 -13.84 -16.95
CA TYR A 118 10.02 -12.99 -17.16
C TYR A 118 11.30 -13.70 -16.70
N SER A 119 12.18 -14.10 -17.64
CA SER A 119 13.44 -14.73 -17.23
C SER A 119 14.35 -13.73 -16.53
N PHE A 120 15.19 -14.24 -15.61
CA PHE A 120 16.17 -13.42 -14.89
C PHE A 120 17.08 -12.62 -15.85
N LEU A 121 17.56 -13.26 -16.93
CA LEU A 121 18.41 -12.60 -17.92
C LEU A 121 17.67 -11.46 -18.64
N ASN A 122 16.42 -11.70 -19.02
CA ASN A 122 15.62 -10.66 -19.68
C ASN A 122 15.33 -9.50 -18.71
N PHE A 123 15.01 -9.79 -17.46
CA PHE A 123 14.77 -8.76 -16.46
C PHE A 123 15.98 -7.85 -16.25
N ILE A 124 17.17 -8.44 -16.09
CA ILE A 124 18.41 -7.66 -15.94
C ILE A 124 18.68 -6.84 -17.19
N ARG A 125 18.55 -7.44 -18.40
CA ARG A 125 18.79 -6.77 -19.67
C ARG A 125 17.81 -5.62 -19.92
N ASP A 126 16.52 -5.84 -19.67
CA ASP A 126 15.47 -4.92 -20.14
C ASP A 126 15.11 -3.88 -19.06
N ILE A 127 15.18 -4.25 -17.78
CA ILE A 127 14.81 -3.39 -16.67
C ILE A 127 16.06 -2.91 -15.90
N GLY A 128 16.93 -3.82 -15.52
CA GLY A 128 18.09 -3.51 -14.67
C GLY A 128 19.01 -2.43 -15.23
N LYS A 129 19.17 -2.36 -16.56
CA LYS A 129 20.01 -1.35 -17.22
C LYS A 129 19.54 0.10 -17.05
N HIS A 130 18.25 0.32 -16.73
CA HIS A 130 17.69 1.66 -16.64
C HIS A 130 17.85 2.31 -15.27
N ILE A 131 18.15 1.53 -14.22
CA ILE A 131 18.33 2.02 -12.86
C ILE A 131 19.76 1.74 -12.40
N THR A 132 20.50 2.78 -12.05
CA THR A 132 21.89 2.62 -11.60
C THR A 132 21.97 2.13 -10.15
N VAL A 133 23.01 1.37 -9.84
CA VAL A 133 23.29 0.91 -8.46
C VAL A 133 23.40 2.13 -7.51
N ASN A 134 24.03 3.22 -7.95
CA ASN A 134 24.14 4.44 -7.13
C ASN A 134 22.76 5.01 -6.77
N TYR A 135 21.81 5.00 -7.72
CA TYR A 135 20.43 5.42 -7.46
C TYR A 135 19.76 4.52 -6.42
N MET A 136 19.92 3.20 -6.55
CA MET A 136 19.36 2.23 -5.62
C MET A 136 19.96 2.37 -4.21
N MET A 137 21.27 2.54 -4.12
CA MET A 137 22.00 2.74 -2.84
C MET A 137 21.65 4.06 -2.16
N ALA A 138 21.21 5.07 -2.89
CA ALA A 138 20.83 6.37 -2.35
C ALA A 138 19.50 6.35 -1.56
N LYS A 139 18.71 5.28 -1.66
CA LYS A 139 17.45 5.15 -0.90
C LYS A 139 17.71 5.01 0.60
N ASP A 140 16.90 5.68 1.42
CA ASP A 140 17.10 5.71 2.88
C ASP A 140 16.96 4.32 3.52
N SER A 141 16.05 3.47 3.01
CA SER A 141 15.91 2.09 3.45
C SER A 141 17.18 1.28 3.21
N VAL A 142 17.84 1.48 2.07
CA VAL A 142 19.10 0.81 1.71
C VAL A 142 20.26 1.37 2.54
N LYS A 143 20.39 2.70 2.65
CA LYS A 143 21.43 3.35 3.46
C LYS A 143 21.42 2.87 4.91
N LYS A 144 20.23 2.80 5.54
CA LYS A 144 20.08 2.32 6.92
C LYS A 144 20.58 0.87 7.09
N ARG A 145 20.32 0.00 6.12
CA ARG A 145 20.72 -1.42 6.16
C ARG A 145 22.21 -1.61 5.86
N LEU A 146 22.82 -0.75 5.05
CA LEU A 146 24.24 -0.79 4.71
C LEU A 146 25.11 0.04 5.66
N SER A 147 24.51 0.77 6.61
CA SER A 147 25.27 1.50 7.62
C SER A 147 25.97 0.56 8.58
N ARG A 148 27.09 1.03 9.17
CA ARG A 148 27.89 0.26 10.17
C ARG A 148 27.10 -0.02 11.45
N GLU A 149 25.98 0.65 11.68
CA GLU A 149 25.11 0.45 12.85
C GLU A 149 24.16 -0.75 12.66
N SER A 150 23.98 -1.22 11.43
CA SER A 150 23.17 -2.41 11.16
C SER A 150 23.98 -3.68 11.42
N SER A 151 23.50 -4.52 12.32
CA SER A 151 24.10 -5.83 12.60
C SER A 151 23.80 -6.88 11.51
N VAL A 152 22.85 -6.61 10.62
CA VAL A 152 22.40 -7.52 9.57
C VAL A 152 22.54 -6.82 8.22
N GLY A 153 23.32 -7.40 7.31
CA GLY A 153 23.47 -6.91 5.94
C GLY A 153 22.16 -7.02 5.14
N MET A 154 22.19 -6.56 3.90
CA MET A 154 21.09 -6.67 2.96
C MET A 154 21.40 -7.74 1.92
N SER A 155 20.51 -8.72 1.72
CA SER A 155 20.68 -9.72 0.66
C SER A 155 20.47 -9.09 -0.73
N PHE A 156 20.97 -9.76 -1.77
CA PHE A 156 20.69 -9.35 -3.16
C PHE A 156 19.18 -9.34 -3.46
N THR A 157 18.44 -10.30 -2.90
CA THR A 157 16.98 -10.39 -3.02
C THR A 157 16.30 -9.14 -2.46
N GLU A 158 16.63 -8.75 -1.23
CA GLU A 158 16.11 -7.53 -0.61
C GLU A 158 16.49 -6.26 -1.38
N PHE A 159 17.75 -6.18 -1.85
CA PHE A 159 18.24 -5.05 -2.61
C PHE A 159 17.52 -4.89 -3.95
N SER A 160 17.22 -6.02 -4.62
CA SER A 160 16.56 -6.05 -5.91
C SER A 160 15.06 -5.77 -5.83
N TYR A 161 14.44 -5.87 -4.65
CA TYR A 161 12.99 -5.70 -4.46
C TYR A 161 12.46 -4.38 -5.06
N GLN A 162 13.18 -3.28 -4.87
CA GLN A 162 12.80 -1.99 -5.41
C GLN A 162 12.66 -1.96 -6.94
N LEU A 163 13.43 -2.81 -7.65
CA LEU A 163 13.29 -2.96 -9.11
C LEU A 163 12.04 -3.75 -9.49
N LEU A 164 11.67 -4.75 -8.69
CA LEU A 164 10.47 -5.54 -8.94
C LEU A 164 9.21 -4.69 -8.77
N GLN A 165 9.13 -3.93 -7.68
CA GLN A 165 8.02 -3.00 -7.47
C GLN A 165 8.02 -1.86 -8.49
N GLY A 166 9.21 -1.37 -8.87
CA GLY A 166 9.34 -0.39 -9.95
C GLY A 166 8.83 -0.92 -11.29
N TYR A 167 9.09 -2.19 -11.59
CA TYR A 167 8.59 -2.83 -12.80
C TYR A 167 7.06 -3.05 -12.76
N ASP A 168 6.47 -3.35 -11.61
CA ASP A 168 5.01 -3.37 -11.46
C ASP A 168 4.40 -2.05 -11.90
N TYR A 169 5.00 -0.93 -11.47
CA TYR A 169 4.51 0.39 -11.84
C TYR A 169 4.66 0.66 -13.34
N LEU A 170 5.81 0.31 -13.92
CA LEU A 170 6.03 0.42 -15.37
C LEU A 170 5.00 -0.42 -16.15
N TYR A 171 4.77 -1.67 -15.73
CA TYR A 171 3.79 -2.55 -16.36
C TYR A 171 2.38 -1.97 -16.31
N LEU A 172 1.94 -1.51 -15.14
CA LEU A 172 0.62 -0.91 -14.97
C LEU A 172 0.48 0.42 -15.72
N TYR A 173 1.56 1.18 -15.85
CA TYR A 173 1.57 2.39 -16.66
C TYR A 173 1.33 2.07 -18.13
N GLU A 174 2.02 1.07 -18.69
CA GLU A 174 1.90 0.68 -20.10
C GLU A 174 0.57 0.00 -20.42
N HIS A 175 0.10 -0.90 -19.55
CA HIS A 175 -1.02 -1.80 -19.86
C HIS A 175 -2.36 -1.34 -19.27
N GLU A 176 -2.33 -0.55 -18.22
CA GLU A 176 -3.54 -0.09 -17.50
C GLU A 176 -3.69 1.44 -17.49
N GLY A 177 -2.76 2.17 -18.08
CA GLY A 177 -2.75 3.64 -18.03
C GLY A 177 -2.62 4.17 -16.61
N CYS A 178 -2.04 3.39 -15.68
CA CYS A 178 -1.89 3.77 -14.29
C CYS A 178 -0.81 4.84 -14.13
N ARG A 179 -1.18 6.02 -13.63
CA ARG A 179 -0.28 7.16 -13.51
C ARG A 179 0.09 7.55 -12.08
N LEU A 180 -0.51 6.92 -11.08
CA LEU A 180 -0.26 7.21 -9.68
C LEU A 180 -0.02 5.91 -8.91
N GLN A 181 1.03 5.86 -8.09
CA GLN A 181 1.18 4.85 -7.04
C GLN A 181 1.00 5.50 -5.68
N MET A 182 0.23 4.84 -4.83
CA MET A 182 -0.03 5.28 -3.45
C MET A 182 0.47 4.24 -2.46
N GLY A 183 0.84 4.69 -1.25
CA GLY A 183 1.31 3.80 -0.19
C GLY A 183 1.58 4.51 1.12
N GLY A 184 2.18 3.84 2.09
CA GLY A 184 2.70 4.45 3.30
C GLY A 184 4.03 5.18 3.04
N THR A 185 4.46 6.04 3.96
CA THR A 185 5.73 6.79 3.86
C THR A 185 6.95 5.89 3.72
N ASP A 186 6.89 4.67 4.25
CA ASP A 186 7.92 3.64 4.10
C ASP A 186 8.11 3.18 2.65
N GLN A 187 7.09 3.37 1.80
CA GLN A 187 7.07 2.97 0.38
C GLN A 187 7.62 4.04 -0.57
N TRP A 188 7.88 5.27 -0.10
CA TRP A 188 8.32 6.38 -0.95
C TRP A 188 9.51 6.02 -1.85
N GLY A 189 10.50 5.35 -1.29
CA GLY A 189 11.70 4.91 -2.03
C GLY A 189 11.38 3.93 -3.16
N ASN A 190 10.50 2.96 -2.90
CA ASN A 190 10.08 1.97 -3.91
C ASN A 190 9.21 2.62 -4.98
N ILE A 191 8.26 3.47 -4.58
CA ILE A 191 7.35 4.19 -5.49
C ILE A 191 8.15 5.08 -6.45
N THR A 192 9.08 5.86 -5.93
CA THR A 192 9.91 6.76 -6.75
C THR A 192 10.88 6.01 -7.66
N THR A 193 11.24 4.78 -7.36
CA THR A 193 11.97 3.91 -8.30
C THR A 193 11.10 3.58 -9.51
N GLY A 194 9.80 3.36 -9.32
CA GLY A 194 8.86 3.15 -10.42
C GLY A 194 8.67 4.38 -11.29
N THR A 195 8.49 5.57 -10.71
CA THR A 195 8.38 6.81 -11.48
C THR A 195 9.63 7.09 -12.30
N GLU A 196 10.82 6.84 -11.72
CA GLU A 196 12.09 7.02 -12.40
C GLU A 196 12.27 5.99 -13.53
N LEU A 197 11.86 4.75 -13.34
CA LEU A 197 11.90 3.71 -14.35
C LEU A 197 11.01 4.09 -15.54
N ILE A 198 9.78 4.54 -15.32
CA ILE A 198 8.86 5.02 -16.35
C ILE A 198 9.48 6.18 -17.13
N ARG A 199 10.04 7.16 -16.41
CA ARG A 199 10.69 8.32 -17.04
C ARG A 199 11.87 7.90 -17.93
N ARG A 200 12.73 6.99 -17.47
CA ARG A 200 13.93 6.55 -18.21
C ARG A 200 13.61 5.63 -19.37
N THR A 201 12.56 4.82 -19.25
CA THR A 201 12.22 3.80 -20.27
C THR A 201 11.30 4.38 -21.34
N LEU A 202 10.32 5.17 -20.96
CA LEU A 202 9.24 5.65 -21.83
C LEU A 202 9.24 7.17 -22.02
N GLY A 203 10.04 7.93 -21.27
CA GLY A 203 9.91 9.39 -21.22
C GLY A 203 8.56 9.85 -20.64
N GLY A 204 7.83 8.96 -19.95
CA GLY A 204 6.52 9.21 -19.41
C GLY A 204 6.56 9.91 -18.05
N GLU A 205 5.41 10.50 -17.67
CA GLU A 205 5.19 11.10 -16.37
C GLU A 205 4.30 10.20 -15.51
N ALA A 206 4.78 9.88 -14.32
CA ALA A 206 4.06 9.11 -13.33
C ALA A 206 4.30 9.73 -11.95
N TYR A 207 3.34 9.54 -11.04
CA TYR A 207 3.24 10.29 -9.80
C TYR A 207 3.28 9.36 -8.59
N ALA A 208 3.56 9.95 -7.43
CA ALA A 208 3.66 9.29 -6.14
C ALA A 208 2.91 10.07 -5.07
N LEU A 209 2.17 9.36 -4.22
CA LEU A 209 1.51 9.92 -3.05
C LEU A 209 1.65 8.95 -1.89
N THR A 210 2.05 9.45 -0.72
CA THR A 210 2.12 8.64 0.49
C THR A 210 1.28 9.21 1.62
N CYS A 211 0.76 8.30 2.45
CA CYS A 211 0.11 8.62 3.70
C CYS A 211 1.04 8.29 4.87
N PRO A 212 0.94 9.01 6.01
CA PRO A 212 1.69 8.67 7.21
C PRO A 212 1.40 7.25 7.67
N LEU A 213 2.41 6.57 8.19
CA LEU A 213 2.21 5.32 8.89
C LEU A 213 1.41 5.61 10.18
N ILE A 214 0.38 4.81 10.41
CA ILE A 214 -0.44 4.96 11.60
C ILE A 214 0.23 4.25 12.76
N THR A 215 0.45 5.03 13.83
CA THR A 215 0.87 4.53 15.14
C THR A 215 -0.18 4.92 16.17
N LYS A 216 -0.26 4.16 17.25
CA LYS A 216 -1.04 4.55 18.43
C LYS A 216 -0.41 5.76 19.11
N ALA A 217 -1.18 6.49 19.91
CA ALA A 217 -0.70 7.61 20.70
C ALA A 217 0.42 7.22 21.69
N ASP A 218 0.43 5.97 22.15
CA ASP A 218 1.48 5.38 23.00
C ASP A 218 2.74 4.96 22.24
N GLY A 219 2.81 5.21 20.92
CA GLY A 219 3.91 4.78 20.04
C GLY A 219 3.84 3.32 19.57
N GLY A 220 2.83 2.57 20.01
CA GLY A 220 2.61 1.19 19.59
C GLY A 220 2.18 1.07 18.11
N LYS A 221 2.37 -0.12 17.55
CA LYS A 221 1.94 -0.40 16.16
C LYS A 221 0.41 -0.48 16.10
N PHE A 222 -0.18 0.28 15.18
CA PHE A 222 -1.62 0.20 14.90
C PHE A 222 -2.02 -1.22 14.48
N GLY A 223 -3.14 -1.70 15.02
CA GLY A 223 -3.69 -3.01 14.67
C GLY A 223 -3.03 -4.21 15.33
N LYS A 224 -2.00 -4.01 16.15
CA LYS A 224 -1.43 -5.06 16.99
C LYS A 224 -1.93 -4.93 18.42
N THR A 225 -2.39 -6.06 18.95
CA THR A 225 -2.73 -6.24 20.38
C THR A 225 -1.79 -7.28 20.98
N GLU A 226 -1.85 -7.50 22.29
CA GLU A 226 -1.13 -8.60 22.96
C GLU A 226 -1.48 -9.97 22.37
N SER A 227 -2.71 -10.13 21.85
CA SER A 227 -3.19 -11.35 21.20
C SER A 227 -2.94 -11.41 19.69
N GLY A 228 -2.16 -10.47 19.12
CA GLY A 228 -1.82 -10.44 17.69
C GLY A 228 -2.57 -9.40 16.87
N ASN A 229 -2.74 -9.66 15.57
CA ASN A 229 -3.43 -8.76 14.64
C ASN A 229 -4.94 -8.78 14.84
N ILE A 230 -5.59 -7.63 14.60
CA ILE A 230 -7.04 -7.54 14.45
C ILE A 230 -7.37 -7.76 12.97
N TRP A 231 -7.96 -8.92 12.67
CA TRP A 231 -8.25 -9.37 11.31
C TRP A 231 -9.63 -8.90 10.84
N LEU A 232 -9.79 -8.73 9.53
CA LEU A 232 -11.09 -8.42 8.93
C LEU A 232 -11.96 -9.66 8.73
N ASP A 233 -11.38 -10.86 8.81
CA ASP A 233 -12.13 -12.11 8.73
C ASP A 233 -12.61 -12.52 10.14
N ARG A 234 -13.92 -12.77 10.25
CA ARG A 234 -14.56 -13.22 11.50
C ARG A 234 -14.04 -14.54 12.03
N ARG A 235 -13.40 -15.36 11.18
CA ARG A 235 -12.75 -16.61 11.60
C ARG A 235 -11.57 -16.37 12.54
N TYR A 236 -10.86 -15.25 12.35
CA TYR A 236 -9.66 -14.91 13.11
C TYR A 236 -9.93 -13.87 14.20
N THR A 237 -10.81 -12.90 13.94
CA THR A 237 -11.24 -11.90 14.90
C THR A 237 -12.76 -11.82 14.91
N SER A 238 -13.39 -12.22 16.02
CA SER A 238 -14.85 -12.16 16.10
C SER A 238 -15.38 -10.73 15.95
N PRO A 239 -16.63 -10.53 15.47
CA PRO A 239 -17.23 -9.19 15.37
C PRO A 239 -17.22 -8.44 16.71
N TYR A 240 -17.39 -9.15 17.82
CA TYR A 240 -17.31 -8.55 19.15
C TYR A 240 -15.91 -8.01 19.46
N LYS A 241 -14.85 -8.81 19.21
CA LYS A 241 -13.45 -8.36 19.41
C LYS A 241 -13.10 -7.20 18.49
N PHE A 242 -13.57 -7.23 17.24
CA PHE A 242 -13.38 -6.15 16.27
C PHE A 242 -14.04 -4.85 16.77
N TYR A 243 -15.29 -4.93 17.22
CA TYR A 243 -16.01 -3.81 17.82
C TYR A 243 -15.30 -3.27 19.08
N GLN A 244 -14.89 -4.17 19.99
CA GLN A 244 -14.18 -3.79 21.20
C GLN A 244 -12.83 -3.11 20.92
N PHE A 245 -12.14 -3.47 19.85
CA PHE A 245 -10.92 -2.77 19.47
C PHE A 245 -11.17 -1.28 19.19
N TRP A 246 -12.23 -0.96 18.43
CA TRP A 246 -12.58 0.43 18.14
C TRP A 246 -13.14 1.17 19.35
N LEU A 247 -13.93 0.50 20.15
CA LEU A 247 -14.53 1.09 21.36
C LEU A 247 -13.46 1.47 22.40
N ASN A 248 -12.37 0.73 22.47
CA ASN A 248 -11.29 0.96 23.44
C ASN A 248 -10.14 1.82 22.87
N VAL A 249 -10.35 2.50 21.76
CA VAL A 249 -9.38 3.46 21.21
C VAL A 249 -9.31 4.67 22.14
N SER A 250 -8.11 5.20 22.40
CA SER A 250 -7.95 6.43 23.17
C SER A 250 -8.57 7.64 22.44
N ASP A 251 -9.03 8.65 23.19
CA ASP A 251 -9.62 9.86 22.59
C ASP A 251 -8.65 10.54 21.61
N ALA A 252 -7.36 10.58 21.94
CA ALA A 252 -6.32 11.13 21.07
C ALA A 252 -6.18 10.36 19.74
N ASP A 253 -6.38 9.04 19.79
CA ASP A 253 -6.38 8.20 18.59
C ASP A 253 -7.71 8.26 17.84
N ALA A 254 -8.83 8.37 18.56
CA ALA A 254 -10.17 8.47 17.97
C ALA A 254 -10.29 9.67 17.04
N ALA A 255 -9.85 10.85 17.46
CA ALA A 255 -9.83 12.07 16.65
C ALA A 255 -9.01 11.92 15.34
N LYS A 256 -7.97 11.07 15.36
CA LYS A 256 -7.16 10.73 14.18
C LYS A 256 -7.85 9.68 13.32
N TYR A 257 -8.37 8.61 13.93
CA TYR A 257 -8.91 7.46 13.21
C TYR A 257 -10.25 7.75 12.54
N ILE A 258 -11.08 8.62 13.12
CA ILE A 258 -12.33 9.05 12.49
C ILE A 258 -12.10 9.65 11.09
N LYS A 259 -10.99 10.39 10.91
CA LYS A 259 -10.59 11.00 9.64
C LYS A 259 -10.12 9.99 8.58
N ILE A 260 -9.73 8.78 9.01
CA ILE A 260 -9.14 7.76 8.13
C ILE A 260 -10.15 6.66 7.81
N PHE A 261 -10.89 6.20 8.81
CA PHE A 261 -11.67 4.96 8.74
C PHE A 261 -13.17 5.17 8.61
N THR A 262 -13.62 6.42 8.42
CA THR A 262 -15.03 6.73 8.22
C THR A 262 -15.27 7.38 6.86
N ASP A 263 -16.54 7.43 6.47
CA ASP A 263 -17.02 8.12 5.27
C ASP A 263 -17.62 9.51 5.60
N LEU A 264 -17.41 9.99 6.83
CA LEU A 264 -17.91 11.28 7.28
C LEU A 264 -17.28 12.44 6.50
N SER A 265 -18.05 13.48 6.28
CA SER A 265 -17.57 14.74 5.70
C SER A 265 -16.68 15.51 6.70
N GLN A 266 -15.96 16.50 6.17
CA GLN A 266 -15.14 17.36 7.04
C GLN A 266 -15.99 18.13 8.06
N GLU A 267 -17.19 18.54 7.66
CA GLU A 267 -18.17 19.24 8.51
C GLU A 267 -18.69 18.35 9.63
N GLU A 268 -19.02 17.07 9.30
CA GLU A 268 -19.46 16.09 10.27
C GLU A 268 -18.36 15.77 11.29
N ILE A 269 -17.11 15.61 10.80
CA ILE A 269 -15.95 15.36 11.67
C ILE A 269 -15.71 16.56 12.60
N ALA A 270 -15.74 17.78 12.06
CA ALA A 270 -15.54 19.00 12.85
C ALA A 270 -16.64 19.18 13.93
N ALA A 271 -17.88 18.82 13.60
CA ALA A 271 -18.99 18.84 14.59
C ALA A 271 -18.75 17.85 15.74
N LEU A 272 -18.33 16.63 15.42
CA LEU A 272 -18.01 15.61 16.43
C LEU A 272 -16.78 15.98 17.29
N GLU A 273 -15.76 16.58 16.70
CA GLU A 273 -14.60 17.08 17.45
C GLU A 273 -15.01 18.20 18.42
N ALA A 274 -15.89 19.12 18.01
CA ALA A 274 -16.42 20.19 18.86
C ALA A 274 -17.29 19.64 19.99
N GLU A 275 -18.12 18.63 19.73
CA GLU A 275 -18.91 17.95 20.76
C GLU A 275 -18.02 17.25 21.80
N GLN A 276 -16.96 16.58 21.37
CA GLN A 276 -16.01 15.94 22.25
C GLN A 276 -15.26 16.96 23.13
N GLU A 277 -14.86 18.09 22.57
CA GLU A 277 -14.22 19.18 23.34
C GLU A 277 -15.17 19.80 24.38
N ALA A 278 -16.45 19.96 24.03
CA ALA A 278 -17.46 20.53 24.93
C ALA A 278 -17.87 19.58 26.07
N ALA A 279 -17.83 18.26 25.83
CA ALA A 279 -18.26 17.25 26.78
C ALA A 279 -17.33 16.02 26.80
N PRO A 280 -16.07 16.17 27.24
CA PRO A 280 -15.06 15.12 27.16
C PRO A 280 -15.36 13.86 28.01
N HIS A 281 -16.45 13.86 28.76
CA HIS A 281 -16.87 12.75 29.62
C HIS A 281 -18.10 11.98 29.09
N LEU A 282 -18.62 12.37 27.93
CA LEU A 282 -19.72 11.67 27.24
C LEU A 282 -19.16 10.83 26.07
#